data_fcfd6b702ee79156fbf3b4e5f2d0d480
#
_entry.id   fcfd6b702ee79156fbf3b4e5f2d0d480
#
_cell.length_a   1.000
_cell.length_b   1.000
_cell.length_c   1.000
_cell.angle_alpha   90.00
_cell.angle_beta   90.00
_cell.angle_gamma   90.00
#
_symmetry.space_group_name_H-M   'P 1'
#
loop_
_entity.id
_entity.type
_entity.pdbx_description
1 polymer ?
#
loop_
_entity_poly.entity_id
_entity_poly.type
_entity_poly.pdbx_seq_one_letter_code
_entity_poly.pdbx_strand_id
1 'polypeptide(L)'
;TLFTSANAEIKVVASIKPIHSLASYLMDGVSKPSLIVDGYASPHGFALKPSHAKMLQEADIIFWVGEDLENFLEKPLTSIAKKAEKIELMEAHGLNKLKFRERNIFDDHDDHGHEDGHKKKDDHDDHDDDGHKKKDDHGHDEDGHKKKDDHDDHDDHGHKKKDDHDDHGHDEDGHKKKDDHDDHDDHEGHHHGEFDPHIWLDPINAKIILNEMVEHLIENDAKNASTYKSNLDKALKHIDKLTMEVMTELNQSTSSIVFHDAYQYFEKRFNVNVLGAFTVNTDVMPGAEQLAEIREIIEHDKVSCIFSEPQFNPDIINAVAKDMDIKTGVLDPLGATLNPGKDLYFDLIK
;
A
#
# COMPACT_ATOMS: atom_id res chain seq x y z
N THR A 1 0.83 -50.23 30.77
CA THR A 1 1.42 -48.89 30.54
C THR A 1 0.61 -48.19 29.46
N LEU A 2 -0.31 -47.33 29.88
CA LEU A 2 -1.03 -46.44 29.00
C LEU A 2 -0.03 -45.35 28.53
N PHE A 3 0.43 -45.43 27.30
CA PHE A 3 1.11 -44.32 26.64
C PHE A 3 0.03 -43.29 26.34
N THR A 4 -0.11 -42.27 27.17
CA THR A 4 -0.76 -41.03 26.79
C THR A 4 0.16 -40.39 25.76
N SER A 5 -0.15 -40.52 24.48
CA SER A 5 0.41 -39.64 23.46
C SER A 5 0.10 -38.21 23.89
N ALA A 6 1.10 -37.48 24.35
CA ALA A 6 0.99 -36.04 24.46
C ALA A 6 0.78 -35.54 23.00
N ASN A 7 -0.49 -35.32 22.67
CA ASN A 7 -0.80 -34.68 21.39
C ASN A 7 -0.15 -33.28 21.41
N ALA A 8 0.84 -33.07 20.56
CA ALA A 8 1.44 -31.75 20.41
C ALA A 8 0.35 -30.73 20.07
N GLU A 9 0.39 -29.61 20.73
CA GLU A 9 -0.49 -28.48 20.48
C GLU A 9 -0.12 -27.88 19.12
N ILE A 10 -1.10 -27.58 18.28
CA ILE A 10 -0.88 -26.98 16.98
C ILE A 10 -0.24 -25.58 17.13
N LYS A 11 0.82 -25.31 16.38
CA LYS A 11 1.55 -24.04 16.38
C LYS A 11 1.13 -23.19 15.20
N VAL A 12 0.32 -22.19 15.48
CA VAL A 12 -0.17 -21.25 14.49
C VAL A 12 0.55 -19.92 14.66
N VAL A 13 0.94 -19.32 13.53
CA VAL A 13 1.55 -17.99 13.46
C VAL A 13 0.66 -17.08 12.61
N ALA A 14 0.44 -15.87 13.06
CA ALA A 14 -0.22 -14.83 12.29
C ALA A 14 0.73 -13.63 12.10
N SER A 15 0.68 -13.02 10.91
CA SER A 15 1.59 -11.94 10.53
C SER A 15 1.33 -10.64 11.30
N ILE A 16 0.07 -10.20 11.35
CA ILE A 16 -0.35 -8.91 11.93
C ILE A 16 -1.44 -9.09 12.99
N LYS A 17 -1.63 -8.08 13.83
CA LYS A 17 -2.59 -8.12 14.95
C LYS A 17 -4.04 -8.42 14.55
N PRO A 18 -4.64 -7.83 13.48
CA PRO A 18 -6.00 -8.17 13.10
C PRO A 18 -6.16 -9.64 12.74
N ILE A 19 -5.22 -10.20 11.96
CA ILE A 19 -5.22 -11.63 11.58
C ILE A 19 -4.98 -12.52 12.78
N HIS A 20 -4.06 -12.13 13.67
CA HIS A 20 -3.86 -12.83 14.95
C HIS A 20 -5.12 -12.83 15.80
N SER A 21 -5.90 -11.76 15.80
CA SER A 21 -7.15 -11.67 16.56
C SER A 21 -8.20 -12.66 16.03
N LEU A 22 -8.38 -12.73 14.71
CA LEU A 22 -9.29 -13.68 14.06
C LEU A 22 -8.87 -15.14 14.36
N ALA A 23 -7.56 -15.46 14.23
CA ALA A 23 -7.02 -16.76 14.60
C ALA A 23 -7.23 -17.06 16.08
N SER A 24 -6.98 -16.11 16.98
CA SER A 24 -7.19 -16.25 18.43
C SER A 24 -8.64 -16.55 18.78
N TYR A 25 -9.58 -15.97 18.04
CA TYR A 25 -11.00 -16.23 18.23
C TYR A 25 -11.37 -17.68 17.85
N LEU A 26 -10.90 -18.13 16.70
CA LEU A 26 -11.13 -19.52 16.25
C LEU A 26 -10.50 -20.54 17.21
N MET A 27 -9.32 -20.24 17.72
CA MET A 27 -8.51 -21.13 18.57
C MET A 27 -8.84 -21.02 20.06
N ASP A 28 -9.84 -20.22 20.45
CA ASP A 28 -10.24 -20.07 21.86
C ASP A 28 -10.64 -21.41 22.49
N GLY A 29 -9.99 -21.76 23.58
CA GLY A 29 -10.15 -23.04 24.26
C GLY A 29 -9.31 -24.20 23.70
N VAL A 30 -8.48 -23.96 22.69
CA VAL A 30 -7.56 -24.95 22.10
C VAL A 30 -6.10 -24.56 22.34
N SER A 31 -5.64 -23.48 21.72
CA SER A 31 -4.29 -22.95 21.85
C SER A 31 -4.25 -21.47 21.50
N LYS A 32 -3.07 -20.87 21.55
CA LYS A 32 -2.87 -19.45 21.22
C LYS A 32 -1.96 -19.30 20.00
N PRO A 33 -2.36 -18.56 18.96
CA PRO A 33 -1.46 -18.26 17.88
C PRO A 33 -0.33 -17.32 18.33
N SER A 34 0.81 -17.39 17.64
CA SER A 34 1.91 -16.44 17.78
C SER A 34 1.74 -15.29 16.81
N LEU A 35 2.25 -14.11 17.17
CA LEU A 35 2.17 -12.88 16.39
C LEU A 35 3.57 -12.43 15.96
N ILE A 36 3.72 -11.99 14.70
CA ILE A 36 5.00 -11.47 14.16
C ILE A 36 5.09 -9.95 14.35
N VAL A 37 4.19 -9.19 13.73
CA VAL A 37 4.21 -7.73 13.77
C VAL A 37 3.37 -7.26 14.95
N ASP A 38 4.04 -6.79 16.01
CA ASP A 38 3.42 -6.35 17.25
C ASP A 38 3.82 -4.90 17.59
N GLY A 39 3.05 -4.26 18.46
CA GLY A 39 3.27 -2.89 18.92
C GLY A 39 2.91 -1.88 17.83
N TYR A 40 3.79 -0.89 17.67
CA TYR A 40 3.65 0.23 16.72
C TYR A 40 4.37 -0.01 15.39
N ALA A 41 4.79 -1.25 15.11
CA ALA A 41 5.49 -1.57 13.88
C ALA A 41 4.54 -1.61 12.68
N SER A 42 4.98 -1.05 11.55
CA SER A 42 4.29 -1.18 10.27
C SER A 42 4.69 -2.48 9.57
N PRO A 43 3.76 -3.24 8.98
CA PRO A 43 4.10 -4.42 8.18
C PRO A 43 4.79 -4.06 6.85
N HIS A 44 4.60 -2.85 6.32
CA HIS A 44 5.20 -2.45 5.03
C HIS A 44 6.73 -2.38 5.08
N GLY A 45 7.34 -2.03 6.21
CA GLY A 45 8.80 -1.92 6.38
C GLY A 45 9.34 -2.73 7.55
N PHE A 46 8.76 -3.90 7.85
CA PHE A 46 9.11 -4.69 9.03
C PHE A 46 10.39 -5.51 8.85
N ALA A 47 11.24 -5.50 9.88
CA ALA A 47 12.44 -6.34 9.93
C ALA A 47 12.26 -7.52 10.90
N LEU A 48 12.45 -8.75 10.40
CA LEU A 48 12.37 -9.96 11.22
C LEU A 48 13.50 -10.04 12.23
N LYS A 49 13.14 -10.41 13.48
CA LYS A 49 14.08 -10.73 14.56
C LYS A 49 14.36 -12.25 14.58
N PRO A 50 15.47 -12.71 15.20
CA PRO A 50 15.74 -14.15 15.34
C PRO A 50 14.62 -14.94 16.04
N SER A 51 13.88 -14.31 16.96
CA SER A 51 12.71 -14.90 17.60
C SER A 51 11.59 -15.20 16.60
N HIS A 52 11.36 -14.31 15.63
CA HIS A 52 10.36 -14.51 14.58
C HIS A 52 10.77 -15.64 13.62
N ALA A 53 12.06 -15.73 13.26
CA ALA A 53 12.57 -16.85 12.47
C ALA A 53 12.32 -18.20 13.17
N LYS A 54 12.50 -18.26 14.50
CA LYS A 54 12.16 -19.45 15.29
C LYS A 54 10.67 -19.77 15.27
N MET A 55 9.79 -18.78 15.41
CA MET A 55 8.33 -18.98 15.29
C MET A 55 7.96 -19.58 13.94
N LEU A 56 8.50 -19.02 12.85
CA LEU A 56 8.27 -19.51 11.48
C LEU A 56 8.79 -20.94 11.28
N GLN A 57 9.97 -21.27 11.83
CA GLN A 57 10.55 -22.60 11.73
C GLN A 57 9.73 -23.68 12.45
N GLU A 58 9.10 -23.30 13.58
CA GLU A 58 8.36 -24.22 14.43
C GLU A 58 6.87 -24.29 14.09
N ALA A 59 6.36 -23.40 13.24
CA ALA A 59 4.97 -23.31 12.86
C ALA A 59 4.47 -24.55 12.13
N ASP A 60 3.21 -24.91 12.38
CA ASP A 60 2.44 -25.87 11.60
C ASP A 60 1.61 -25.13 10.53
N ILE A 61 1.05 -23.96 10.89
CA ILE A 61 0.30 -23.07 9.96
C ILE A 61 0.79 -21.64 10.15
N ILE A 62 0.89 -20.90 9.03
CA ILE A 62 1.17 -19.48 9.00
C ILE A 62 0.08 -18.77 8.20
N PHE A 63 -0.66 -17.87 8.85
CA PHE A 63 -1.61 -16.97 8.21
C PHE A 63 -0.94 -15.60 7.98
N TRP A 64 -0.90 -15.18 6.75
CA TRP A 64 -0.38 -13.87 6.34
C TRP A 64 -1.28 -13.26 5.28
N VAL A 65 -1.27 -11.95 5.14
CA VAL A 65 -2.17 -11.29 4.18
C VAL A 65 -1.69 -11.54 2.76
N GLY A 66 -0.43 -11.25 2.48
CA GLY A 66 0.16 -11.44 1.16
C GLY A 66 1.41 -10.59 0.96
N GLU A 67 2.05 -10.81 -0.18
CA GLU A 67 3.34 -10.19 -0.53
C GLU A 67 3.28 -8.66 -0.52
N ASP A 68 2.18 -8.08 -0.99
CA ASP A 68 1.99 -6.64 -1.09
C ASP A 68 1.96 -5.92 0.28
N LEU A 69 1.62 -6.62 1.35
CA LEU A 69 1.66 -6.10 2.71
C LEU A 69 2.93 -6.51 3.44
N GLU A 70 3.28 -7.79 3.38
CA GLU A 70 4.34 -8.40 4.17
C GLU A 70 5.48 -8.93 3.30
N ASN A 71 6.02 -8.12 2.40
CA ASN A 71 7.15 -8.44 1.54
C ASN A 71 8.34 -9.07 2.33
N PHE A 72 8.54 -8.64 3.59
CA PHE A 72 9.55 -9.20 4.48
C PHE A 72 9.35 -10.69 4.81
N LEU A 73 8.16 -11.28 4.55
CA LEU A 73 7.88 -12.70 4.77
C LEU A 73 8.18 -13.59 3.56
N GLU A 74 8.18 -13.09 2.34
CA GLU A 74 8.34 -13.86 1.10
C GLU A 74 9.52 -14.85 1.16
N LYS A 75 10.73 -14.34 1.37
CA LYS A 75 11.95 -15.17 1.47
C LYS A 75 11.96 -16.07 2.73
N PRO A 76 11.61 -15.61 3.94
CA PRO A 76 11.48 -16.45 5.13
C PRO A 76 10.47 -17.58 5.02
N LEU A 77 9.32 -17.36 4.40
CA LEU A 77 8.31 -18.40 4.19
C LEU A 77 8.85 -19.56 3.36
N THR A 78 9.66 -19.28 2.35
CA THR A 78 10.27 -20.30 1.49
C THR A 78 11.52 -20.95 2.11
N SER A 79 12.36 -20.16 2.80
CA SER A 79 13.67 -20.62 3.31
C SER A 79 13.63 -21.18 4.73
N ILE A 80 12.81 -20.64 5.62
CA ILE A 80 12.75 -20.96 7.06
C ILE A 80 11.53 -21.82 7.39
N ALA A 81 10.34 -21.41 6.96
CA ALA A 81 9.07 -22.06 7.30
C ALA A 81 8.78 -23.31 6.44
N LYS A 82 9.75 -24.22 6.32
CA LYS A 82 9.68 -25.37 5.39
C LYS A 82 8.59 -26.37 5.70
N LYS A 83 8.17 -26.47 6.97
CA LYS A 83 7.17 -27.45 7.44
C LYS A 83 5.77 -26.88 7.47
N ALA A 84 5.67 -25.56 7.63
CA ALA A 84 4.40 -24.90 7.83
C ALA A 84 3.59 -24.87 6.54
N GLU A 85 2.30 -25.05 6.67
CA GLU A 85 1.33 -24.63 5.68
C GLU A 85 1.26 -23.09 5.68
N LYS A 86 1.38 -22.45 4.52
CA LYS A 86 1.42 -21.00 4.35
C LYS A 86 0.15 -20.59 3.64
N ILE A 87 -0.72 -19.90 4.36
CA ILE A 87 -2.02 -19.47 3.87
C ILE A 87 -1.96 -17.98 3.60
N GLU A 88 -1.97 -17.64 2.33
CA GLU A 88 -2.06 -16.27 1.84
C GLU A 88 -3.53 -15.85 1.77
N LEU A 89 -3.90 -14.95 2.65
CA LEU A 89 -5.31 -14.58 2.83
C LEU A 89 -5.85 -13.73 1.68
N MET A 90 -4.98 -13.04 0.94
CA MET A 90 -5.37 -12.37 -0.31
C MET A 90 -5.88 -13.36 -1.37
N GLU A 91 -5.52 -14.64 -1.29
CA GLU A 91 -5.97 -15.66 -2.23
C GLU A 91 -7.24 -16.42 -1.77
N ALA A 92 -7.80 -16.07 -0.59
CA ALA A 92 -9.03 -16.67 -0.10
C ALA A 92 -10.18 -16.45 -1.08
N HIS A 93 -10.93 -17.52 -1.35
CA HIS A 93 -12.00 -17.49 -2.36
C HIS A 93 -13.17 -16.61 -1.90
N GLY A 94 -13.60 -15.71 -2.78
CA GLY A 94 -14.78 -14.87 -2.55
C GLY A 94 -14.49 -13.53 -1.86
N LEU A 95 -13.22 -13.17 -1.65
CA LEU A 95 -12.86 -11.83 -1.18
C LEU A 95 -13.34 -10.74 -2.14
N ASN A 96 -13.85 -9.67 -1.57
CA ASN A 96 -14.03 -8.43 -2.29
C ASN A 96 -12.68 -7.72 -2.33
N LYS A 97 -11.97 -7.80 -3.47
CA LYS A 97 -10.66 -7.16 -3.66
C LYS A 97 -10.86 -5.80 -4.33
N LEU A 98 -10.22 -4.77 -3.80
CA LEU A 98 -10.21 -3.40 -4.37
C LEU A 98 -8.82 -3.15 -4.95
N LYS A 99 -8.76 -2.46 -6.10
CA LYS A 99 -7.47 -2.07 -6.68
C LYS A 99 -6.83 -0.96 -5.85
N PHE A 100 -5.51 -0.89 -5.86
CA PHE A 100 -4.81 0.26 -5.33
C PHE A 100 -5.29 1.55 -5.99
N ARG A 101 -5.36 2.62 -5.22
CA ARG A 101 -5.50 3.97 -5.74
C ARG A 101 -4.13 4.48 -6.19
N GLU A 102 -4.09 5.06 -7.38
CA GLU A 102 -2.83 5.54 -7.98
C GLU A 102 -2.50 6.98 -7.56
N ARG A 103 -3.49 7.71 -7.02
CA ARG A 103 -3.38 9.13 -6.68
C ARG A 103 -3.69 9.37 -5.20
N ASN A 104 -3.02 10.38 -4.64
CA ASN A 104 -3.24 10.78 -3.25
C ASN A 104 -4.58 11.49 -3.03
N ILE A 105 -5.17 12.00 -4.08
CA ILE A 105 -6.48 12.62 -4.07
C ILE A 105 -7.46 11.67 -4.72
N PHE A 106 -8.56 11.39 -4.04
CA PHE A 106 -9.57 10.43 -4.46
C PHE A 106 -10.70 11.19 -5.14
N ASP A 107 -10.64 11.26 -6.48
CA ASP A 107 -11.68 11.91 -7.29
C ASP A 107 -12.92 11.00 -7.37
N ASP A 108 -14.11 11.54 -7.08
CA ASP A 108 -15.40 10.86 -7.26
C ASP A 108 -15.76 10.60 -8.75
N HIS A 109 -14.82 10.86 -9.69
CA HIS A 109 -15.09 10.87 -11.14
C HIS A 109 -14.59 9.64 -11.92
N ASP A 110 -14.02 8.63 -11.28
CA ASP A 110 -13.44 7.47 -11.99
C ASP A 110 -14.44 6.35 -12.35
N ASP A 111 -15.76 6.57 -12.29
CA ASP A 111 -16.77 5.57 -12.72
C ASP A 111 -17.39 5.89 -14.11
N HIS A 112 -16.66 6.60 -14.98
CA HIS A 112 -17.00 6.69 -16.40
C HIS A 112 -16.06 5.82 -17.22
N GLY A 113 -16.43 4.53 -17.33
CA GLY A 113 -15.82 3.61 -18.27
C GLY A 113 -15.78 4.22 -19.67
N HIS A 114 -14.61 4.63 -20.12
CA HIS A 114 -14.33 4.87 -21.52
C HIS A 114 -14.34 3.53 -22.25
N GLU A 115 -15.52 3.15 -22.74
CA GLU A 115 -15.61 2.22 -23.85
C GLU A 115 -14.95 2.88 -25.07
N ASP A 116 -13.70 2.53 -25.33
CA ASP A 116 -13.02 2.82 -26.58
C ASP A 116 -13.69 2.09 -27.75
N GLY A 117 -14.76 2.67 -28.21
CA GLY A 117 -15.43 2.29 -29.46
C GLY A 117 -14.60 2.71 -30.67
N HIS A 118 -13.54 1.99 -31.01
CA HIS A 118 -12.93 2.09 -32.33
C HIS A 118 -13.89 1.59 -33.39
N LYS A 119 -14.69 2.48 -33.97
CA LYS A 119 -15.35 2.27 -35.25
C LYS A 119 -14.34 2.51 -36.36
N LYS A 120 -13.87 1.43 -36.97
CA LYS A 120 -13.27 1.44 -38.30
C LYS A 120 -14.29 2.02 -39.28
N LYS A 121 -13.93 3.09 -39.97
CA LYS A 121 -14.56 3.52 -41.21
C LYS A 121 -13.72 2.99 -42.34
N ASP A 122 -14.31 2.09 -43.06
CA ASP A 122 -13.85 1.63 -44.36
C ASP A 122 -14.07 2.75 -45.39
N ASP A 123 -13.09 2.88 -46.27
CA ASP A 123 -13.01 3.76 -47.40
C ASP A 123 -14.07 3.43 -48.44
N HIS A 124 -14.63 4.43 -49.06
CA HIS A 124 -15.08 4.37 -50.47
C HIS A 124 -14.82 5.72 -51.14
N ASP A 125 -14.01 5.60 -52.21
CA ASP A 125 -13.79 6.56 -53.24
C ASP A 125 -15.09 7.00 -53.92
N ASP A 126 -15.15 8.26 -54.40
CA ASP A 126 -15.37 8.61 -55.79
C ASP A 126 -15.56 10.14 -55.99
N HIS A 127 -14.67 10.67 -56.82
CA HIS A 127 -14.77 11.59 -57.94
C HIS A 127 -15.60 12.89 -57.93
N ASP A 128 -14.89 13.89 -58.48
CA ASP A 128 -15.21 14.93 -59.43
C ASP A 128 -15.40 16.35 -58.89
N ASP A 129 -14.44 17.21 -59.16
CA ASP A 129 -14.11 18.11 -60.26
C ASP A 129 -14.68 19.51 -60.17
N ASP A 130 -13.86 20.48 -60.62
CA ASP A 130 -14.13 21.89 -61.00
C ASP A 130 -14.25 22.94 -59.87
N GLY A 131 -13.31 23.85 -59.71
CA GLY A 131 -12.85 24.79 -60.69
C GLY A 131 -12.95 26.22 -60.17
N HIS A 132 -11.91 26.97 -60.36
CA HIS A 132 -11.82 28.41 -60.53
C HIS A 132 -11.59 29.37 -59.37
N LYS A 133 -10.36 29.86 -59.40
CA LYS A 133 -9.90 31.29 -59.69
C LYS A 133 -9.91 32.30 -58.55
N LYS A 134 -8.65 32.76 -58.32
CA LYS A 134 -8.14 34.15 -58.31
C LYS A 134 -8.76 35.10 -57.27
N LYS A 135 -8.02 35.94 -56.66
CA LYS A 135 -6.90 36.84 -56.90
C LYS A 135 -6.54 37.57 -55.61
N ASP A 136 -5.25 37.84 -55.41
CA ASP A 136 -4.59 39.10 -55.15
C ASP A 136 -4.98 39.85 -53.86
N ASP A 137 -4.18 40.52 -53.10
CA ASP A 137 -2.85 41.12 -53.27
C ASP A 137 -2.56 42.01 -52.05
N HIS A 138 -1.30 42.39 -51.87
CA HIS A 138 -0.76 43.49 -51.07
C HIS A 138 -0.65 43.18 -49.53
N GLY A 139 0.48 43.35 -48.89
CA GLY A 139 1.75 44.02 -49.22
C GLY A 139 2.19 44.89 -48.05
N HIS A 140 3.46 44.75 -47.66
CA HIS A 140 4.34 45.76 -47.01
C HIS A 140 3.92 46.22 -45.59
N ASP A 141 4.81 46.45 -44.63
CA ASP A 141 6.14 47.01 -44.65
C ASP A 141 6.97 46.62 -43.42
N GLU A 142 8.25 46.63 -43.61
CA GLU A 142 9.38 46.57 -42.72
C GLU A 142 9.45 47.77 -41.75
N ASP A 143 10.20 47.55 -40.67
CA ASP A 143 11.27 48.40 -40.10
C ASP A 143 11.59 47.83 -38.70
N GLY A 144 12.72 47.39 -38.27
CA GLY A 144 14.10 47.82 -38.48
C GLY A 144 14.55 48.80 -37.37
N HIS A 145 15.36 48.32 -36.41
CA HIS A 145 16.50 49.01 -35.77
C HIS A 145 16.95 48.25 -34.52
N LYS A 146 18.14 47.58 -34.58
CA LYS A 146 19.52 48.01 -34.27
C LYS A 146 19.79 48.37 -32.80
N LYS A 147 20.63 47.46 -32.20
CA LYS A 147 21.91 47.62 -31.47
C LYS A 147 22.04 48.65 -30.35
N LYS A 148 22.65 48.21 -29.26
CA LYS A 148 23.98 48.53 -28.69
C LYS A 148 24.16 47.70 -27.40
N ASP A 149 25.18 46.98 -27.31
CA ASP A 149 26.54 46.88 -26.75
C ASP A 149 26.81 47.87 -25.60
N ASP A 150 27.48 47.33 -24.58
CA ASP A 150 28.67 47.81 -23.88
C ASP A 150 28.76 47.06 -22.50
N HIS A 151 29.78 46.20 -22.27
CA HIS A 151 31.09 46.36 -21.58
C HIS A 151 30.98 46.77 -20.12
N ASP A 152 31.60 46.11 -19.18
CA ASP A 152 33.01 45.98 -18.75
C ASP A 152 33.02 45.13 -17.43
N ASP A 153 33.83 44.15 -17.29
CA ASP A 153 35.25 43.97 -16.88
C ASP A 153 35.53 43.91 -15.34
N HIS A 154 36.50 43.06 -15.06
CA HIS A 154 37.42 42.97 -13.90
C HIS A 154 37.01 42.08 -12.74
N ASP A 155 37.84 41.27 -12.12
CA ASP A 155 39.24 40.80 -12.14
C ASP A 155 39.36 39.57 -11.25
N ASP A 156 40.00 38.53 -11.63
CA ASP A 156 41.34 37.97 -11.43
C ASP A 156 41.88 37.93 -9.99
N HIS A 157 42.18 36.73 -9.54
CA HIS A 157 43.29 36.26 -8.69
C HIS A 157 43.24 34.73 -8.53
N GLY A 158 43.99 33.98 -9.04
CA GLY A 158 45.29 33.48 -9.29
C GLY A 158 46.16 33.12 -8.05
N HIS A 159 46.54 31.83 -7.93
CA HIS A 159 47.83 31.27 -7.46
C HIS A 159 47.78 29.74 -7.46
N LYS A 160 48.44 29.08 -8.44
CA LYS A 160 49.84 28.55 -8.51
C LYS A 160 50.20 27.48 -7.48
N LYS A 161 50.30 26.26 -8.02
CA LYS A 161 51.49 25.37 -8.23
C LYS A 161 52.11 24.69 -7.03
N LYS A 162 52.34 23.39 -7.15
CA LYS A 162 53.56 22.59 -7.46
C LYS A 162 53.19 21.10 -7.40
N ASP A 163 53.41 20.36 -8.49
CA ASP A 163 54.53 19.56 -9.00
C ASP A 163 55.16 18.63 -7.93
N ASP A 164 55.23 17.34 -8.25
CA ASP A 164 56.38 16.56 -8.66
C ASP A 164 56.03 15.05 -8.78
N HIS A 165 56.29 14.51 -9.97
CA HIS A 165 57.09 13.37 -10.46
C HIS A 165 57.07 12.05 -9.66
N ASP A 166 56.89 10.90 -10.34
CA ASP A 166 57.74 10.07 -11.23
C ASP A 166 56.93 8.83 -11.68
N ASP A 167 56.81 8.56 -12.92
CA ASP A 167 57.53 7.88 -13.98
C ASP A 167 57.86 6.39 -13.72
N HIS A 168 57.36 5.56 -14.65
CA HIS A 168 57.79 4.30 -15.30
C HIS A 168 56.58 3.50 -15.72
N GLY A 169 56.29 3.22 -16.94
CA GLY A 169 57.03 2.83 -18.11
C GLY A 169 56.53 1.47 -18.65
N HIS A 170 55.95 1.45 -19.89
CA HIS A 170 55.86 0.34 -20.86
C HIS A 170 55.20 -0.99 -20.47
N ASP A 171 54.27 -1.56 -21.24
CA ASP A 171 54.38 -2.00 -22.64
C ASP A 171 52.99 -2.22 -23.27
N GLU A 172 52.99 -2.08 -24.57
CA GLU A 172 51.87 -2.31 -25.52
C GLU A 172 51.44 -3.78 -25.59
N ASP A 173 50.12 -4.03 -25.82
CA ASP A 173 49.61 -4.78 -26.94
C ASP A 173 48.07 -4.90 -26.92
N GLY A 174 47.44 -4.29 -27.85
CA GLY A 174 46.66 -4.83 -28.97
C GLY A 174 45.22 -5.35 -28.70
N HIS A 175 44.25 -4.55 -29.22
CA HIS A 175 43.00 -4.99 -29.89
C HIS A 175 41.82 -5.58 -29.08
N LYS A 176 40.73 -4.92 -28.95
CA LYS A 176 39.55 -4.89 -29.80
C LYS A 176 38.39 -4.18 -29.13
N LYS A 177 37.79 -3.29 -29.90
CA LYS A 177 36.50 -2.67 -29.63
C LYS A 177 35.43 -3.75 -29.47
N LYS A 178 34.62 -3.61 -28.40
CA LYS A 178 33.18 -3.84 -28.39
C LYS A 178 32.58 -2.80 -27.48
N ASP A 179 31.88 -1.90 -28.12
CA ASP A 179 30.91 -1.02 -27.52
C ASP A 179 29.72 -1.93 -27.11
N ASP A 180 29.42 -2.04 -25.87
CA ASP A 180 28.14 -2.45 -25.33
C ASP A 180 28.01 -1.75 -23.98
N HIS A 181 27.56 -0.48 -24.02
CA HIS A 181 26.99 0.19 -22.88
C HIS A 181 25.49 -0.12 -22.88
N ASP A 182 25.09 -1.12 -22.13
CA ASP A 182 23.77 -1.27 -21.59
C ASP A 182 23.89 -1.28 -20.08
N ASP A 183 24.16 -0.10 -19.49
CA ASP A 183 23.84 0.14 -18.09
C ASP A 183 22.33 0.34 -18.00
N HIS A 184 21.59 -0.78 -18.00
CA HIS A 184 20.25 -0.79 -17.44
C HIS A 184 20.42 -0.73 -15.93
N ASP A 185 20.28 0.47 -15.38
CA ASP A 185 19.87 0.66 -14.00
C ASP A 185 18.51 -0.05 -13.86
N ASP A 186 18.55 -1.31 -13.44
CA ASP A 186 17.42 -2.02 -12.88
C ASP A 186 17.05 -1.32 -11.57
N HIS A 187 16.36 -0.20 -11.67
CA HIS A 187 15.45 0.21 -10.63
C HIS A 187 14.38 -0.89 -10.59
N GLU A 188 14.60 -1.92 -9.76
CA GLU A 188 13.53 -2.75 -9.25
C GLU A 188 12.55 -1.81 -8.53
N GLY A 189 11.67 -1.18 -9.30
CA GLY A 189 10.47 -0.57 -8.78
C GLY A 189 9.73 -1.70 -8.08
N HIS A 190 9.54 -1.59 -6.79
CA HIS A 190 8.65 -2.47 -6.04
C HIS A 190 7.31 -2.44 -6.77
N HIS A 191 7.00 -3.51 -7.51
CA HIS A 191 5.70 -3.71 -8.11
C HIS A 191 4.74 -3.91 -6.93
N HIS A 192 4.04 -2.84 -6.58
CA HIS A 192 2.83 -3.00 -5.78
C HIS A 192 1.89 -3.89 -6.57
N GLY A 193 1.30 -4.90 -5.93
CA GLY A 193 0.31 -5.77 -6.56
C GLY A 193 -0.87 -4.98 -7.13
N GLU A 194 -1.76 -5.69 -7.81
CA GLU A 194 -2.94 -5.05 -8.41
C GLU A 194 -3.97 -4.58 -7.36
N PHE A 195 -3.96 -5.20 -6.15
CA PHE A 195 -5.03 -5.04 -5.15
C PHE A 195 -4.50 -4.55 -3.81
N ASP A 196 -5.28 -3.64 -3.21
CA ASP A 196 -5.07 -3.15 -1.85
C ASP A 196 -5.13 -4.30 -0.82
N PRO A 197 -4.05 -4.52 -0.03
CA PRO A 197 -3.98 -5.64 0.90
C PRO A 197 -4.71 -5.43 2.22
N HIS A 198 -5.29 -4.25 2.50
CA HIS A 198 -5.95 -3.93 3.78
C HIS A 198 -7.34 -4.60 3.93
N ILE A 199 -7.47 -5.82 3.42
CA ILE A 199 -8.72 -6.59 3.28
C ILE A 199 -9.48 -6.80 4.59
N TRP A 200 -8.79 -6.85 5.74
CA TRP A 200 -9.40 -7.08 7.05
C TRP A 200 -10.28 -5.93 7.53
N LEU A 201 -10.13 -4.73 6.94
CA LEU A 201 -10.93 -3.56 7.29
C LEU A 201 -12.36 -3.60 6.72
N ASP A 202 -12.68 -4.58 5.85
CA ASP A 202 -14.06 -4.93 5.53
C ASP A 202 -14.52 -6.11 6.41
N PRO A 203 -15.50 -5.94 7.31
CA PRO A 203 -16.05 -7.05 8.11
C PRO A 203 -16.57 -8.23 7.28
N ILE A 204 -17.00 -8.00 6.04
CA ILE A 204 -17.43 -9.10 5.16
C ILE A 204 -16.22 -9.92 4.71
N ASN A 205 -15.12 -9.28 4.32
CA ASN A 205 -13.87 -9.97 4.04
C ASN A 205 -13.35 -10.72 5.29
N ALA A 206 -13.46 -10.13 6.48
CA ALA A 206 -13.07 -10.82 7.71
C ALA A 206 -13.87 -12.11 7.96
N LYS A 207 -15.14 -12.18 7.57
CA LYS A 207 -15.94 -13.43 7.63
C LYS A 207 -15.42 -14.46 6.63
N ILE A 208 -14.96 -14.05 5.45
CA ILE A 208 -14.36 -14.94 4.45
C ILE A 208 -13.03 -15.46 4.97
N ILE A 209 -12.17 -14.58 5.52
CA ILE A 209 -10.91 -14.92 6.16
C ILE A 209 -11.11 -15.95 7.28
N LEU A 210 -12.11 -15.77 8.14
CA LEU A 210 -12.44 -16.74 9.20
C LEU A 210 -12.82 -18.11 8.66
N ASN A 211 -13.58 -18.16 7.56
CA ASN A 211 -13.94 -19.44 6.92
C ASN A 211 -12.71 -20.14 6.33
N GLU A 212 -11.85 -19.41 5.64
CA GLU A 212 -10.57 -19.92 5.12
C GLU A 212 -9.70 -20.47 6.25
N MET A 213 -9.50 -19.69 7.30
CA MET A 213 -8.69 -20.09 8.45
C MET A 213 -9.22 -21.35 9.14
N VAL A 214 -10.53 -21.48 9.31
CA VAL A 214 -11.13 -22.63 10.01
C VAL A 214 -10.96 -23.92 9.25
N GLU A 215 -10.99 -23.90 7.92
CA GLU A 215 -10.76 -25.07 7.07
C GLU A 215 -9.35 -25.63 7.31
N HIS A 216 -8.32 -24.78 7.23
CA HIS A 216 -6.93 -25.17 7.47
C HIS A 216 -6.68 -25.60 8.93
N LEU A 217 -7.30 -24.93 9.90
CA LEU A 217 -7.22 -25.38 11.32
C LEU A 217 -7.80 -26.79 11.52
N ILE A 218 -8.93 -27.09 10.87
CA ILE A 218 -9.57 -28.42 10.97
C ILE A 218 -8.74 -29.50 10.28
N GLU A 219 -8.14 -29.18 9.13
CA GLU A 219 -7.28 -30.13 8.39
C GLU A 219 -6.05 -30.50 9.21
N ASN A 220 -5.42 -29.53 9.88
CA ASN A 220 -4.22 -29.74 10.67
C ASN A 220 -4.48 -30.23 12.10
N ASP A 221 -5.67 -29.99 12.64
CA ASP A 221 -6.04 -30.35 14.01
C ASP A 221 -7.49 -30.87 14.13
N ALA A 222 -7.79 -31.93 13.41
CA ALA A 222 -9.13 -32.52 13.29
C ALA A 222 -9.77 -32.88 14.63
N LYS A 223 -8.97 -33.17 15.69
CA LYS A 223 -9.49 -33.47 17.03
C LYS A 223 -10.26 -32.31 17.66
N ASN A 224 -9.93 -31.08 17.31
CA ASN A 224 -10.53 -29.84 17.80
C ASN A 224 -11.55 -29.24 16.83
N ALA A 225 -11.88 -29.91 15.72
CA ALA A 225 -12.77 -29.42 14.65
C ALA A 225 -14.12 -28.87 15.16
N SER A 226 -14.73 -29.53 16.17
CA SER A 226 -16.00 -29.10 16.76
C SER A 226 -15.87 -27.76 17.49
N THR A 227 -14.74 -27.52 18.16
CA THR A 227 -14.44 -26.27 18.86
C THR A 227 -14.24 -25.16 17.87
N TYR A 228 -13.43 -25.39 16.82
CA TYR A 228 -13.20 -24.41 15.75
C TYR A 228 -14.49 -23.97 15.05
N LYS A 229 -15.36 -24.94 14.68
CA LYS A 229 -16.68 -24.65 14.09
C LYS A 229 -17.59 -23.85 15.01
N SER A 230 -17.64 -24.21 16.30
CA SER A 230 -18.42 -23.48 17.30
C SER A 230 -17.91 -22.04 17.49
N ASN A 231 -16.59 -21.84 17.47
CA ASN A 231 -15.99 -20.51 17.58
C ASN A 231 -16.21 -19.69 16.30
N LEU A 232 -16.12 -20.30 15.11
CA LEU A 232 -16.50 -19.66 13.85
C LEU A 232 -17.94 -19.11 13.89
N ASP A 233 -18.92 -19.95 14.28
CA ASP A 233 -20.32 -19.53 14.36
C ASP A 233 -20.51 -18.31 15.29
N LYS A 234 -19.77 -18.25 16.39
CA LYS A 234 -19.80 -17.12 17.32
C LYS A 234 -19.14 -15.88 16.71
N ALA A 235 -17.96 -16.05 16.06
CA ALA A 235 -17.25 -14.96 15.41
C ALA A 235 -18.08 -14.31 14.31
N LEU A 236 -18.70 -15.11 13.44
CA LEU A 236 -19.54 -14.60 12.36
C LEU A 236 -20.72 -13.77 12.88
N LYS A 237 -21.41 -14.26 13.94
CA LYS A 237 -22.49 -13.49 14.59
C LYS A 237 -21.99 -12.21 15.25
N HIS A 238 -20.79 -12.23 15.83
CA HIS A 238 -20.20 -11.06 16.47
C HIS A 238 -19.83 -10.00 15.40
N ILE A 239 -19.30 -10.43 14.25
CA ILE A 239 -19.01 -9.54 13.12
C ILE A 239 -20.29 -8.93 12.55
N ASP A 240 -21.39 -9.73 12.40
CA ASP A 240 -22.66 -9.18 11.93
C ASP A 240 -23.20 -8.09 12.87
N LYS A 241 -23.12 -8.33 14.18
CA LYS A 241 -23.53 -7.35 15.20
C LYS A 241 -22.66 -6.09 15.13
N LEU A 242 -21.33 -6.26 15.09
CA LEU A 242 -20.38 -5.16 14.97
C LEU A 242 -20.66 -4.31 13.73
N THR A 243 -20.86 -4.93 12.58
CA THR A 243 -21.16 -4.23 11.33
C THR A 243 -22.40 -3.34 11.46
N MET A 244 -23.45 -3.83 12.10
CA MET A 244 -24.68 -3.04 12.33
C MET A 244 -24.44 -1.89 13.33
N GLU A 245 -23.65 -2.12 14.38
CA GLU A 245 -23.30 -1.08 15.37
C GLU A 245 -22.53 0.05 14.69
N VAL A 246 -21.47 -0.27 13.93
CA VAL A 246 -20.67 0.73 13.20
C VAL A 246 -21.52 1.51 12.20
N MET A 247 -22.37 0.84 11.41
CA MET A 247 -23.30 1.51 10.48
C MET A 247 -24.24 2.52 11.17
N THR A 248 -24.59 2.25 12.43
CA THR A 248 -25.51 3.12 13.20
C THR A 248 -24.79 4.32 13.82
N GLU A 249 -23.52 4.15 14.18
CA GLU A 249 -22.73 5.16 14.89
C GLU A 249 -22.03 6.15 13.94
N LEU A 250 -21.72 5.72 12.70
CA LEU A 250 -21.00 6.57 11.75
C LEU A 250 -21.85 7.72 11.22
N ASN A 251 -21.25 8.91 11.24
CA ASN A 251 -21.80 10.11 10.60
C ASN A 251 -21.25 10.24 9.18
N GLN A 252 -22.04 9.84 8.20
CA GLN A 252 -21.65 9.84 6.78
C GLN A 252 -21.58 11.23 6.14
N SER A 253 -21.86 12.31 6.88
CA SER A 253 -21.84 13.69 6.35
C SER A 253 -20.50 14.40 6.49
N THR A 254 -19.50 13.74 7.10
CA THR A 254 -18.18 14.33 7.33
C THR A 254 -17.18 13.81 6.31
N SER A 255 -16.38 14.71 5.73
CA SER A 255 -15.24 14.36 4.89
C SER A 255 -13.93 14.40 5.66
N SER A 256 -12.99 13.56 5.29
CA SER A 256 -11.70 13.44 5.98
C SER A 256 -10.55 13.18 5.01
N ILE A 257 -9.33 13.40 5.51
CA ILE A 257 -8.08 12.98 4.87
C ILE A 257 -7.33 12.08 5.85
N VAL A 258 -6.75 11.00 5.36
CA VAL A 258 -6.00 10.01 6.15
C VAL A 258 -4.50 10.12 5.92
N PHE A 259 -3.69 9.53 6.82
CA PHE A 259 -2.24 9.55 6.64
C PHE A 259 -1.82 8.68 5.43
N HIS A 260 -2.21 7.40 5.42
CA HIS A 260 -1.98 6.56 4.25
C HIS A 260 -3.26 5.87 3.79
N ASP A 261 -3.28 5.41 2.54
CA ASP A 261 -4.46 4.81 1.91
C ASP A 261 -4.67 3.35 2.35
N ALA A 262 -5.03 3.17 3.62
CA ALA A 262 -5.34 1.86 4.21
C ALA A 262 -6.84 1.57 4.30
N TYR A 263 -7.68 2.58 4.24
CA TYR A 263 -9.08 2.50 4.72
C TYR A 263 -10.10 2.26 3.63
N GLN A 264 -9.69 2.05 2.38
CA GLN A 264 -10.55 1.90 1.20
C GLN A 264 -11.67 0.87 1.39
N TYR A 265 -11.36 -0.27 2.03
CA TYR A 265 -12.34 -1.31 2.34
C TYR A 265 -13.38 -0.86 3.36
N PHE A 266 -12.94 -0.17 4.41
CA PHE A 266 -13.82 0.40 5.44
C PHE A 266 -14.70 1.51 4.86
N GLU A 267 -14.10 2.42 4.10
CA GLU A 267 -14.81 3.50 3.40
C GLU A 267 -15.95 2.96 2.55
N LYS A 268 -15.64 1.98 1.71
CA LYS A 268 -16.63 1.39 0.80
C LYS A 268 -17.71 0.61 1.55
N ARG A 269 -17.34 -0.10 2.65
CA ARG A 269 -18.28 -0.86 3.47
C ARG A 269 -19.27 0.04 4.19
N PHE A 270 -18.82 1.13 4.75
CA PHE A 270 -19.59 1.98 5.64
C PHE A 270 -19.99 3.32 5.00
N ASN A 271 -19.68 3.53 3.72
CA ASN A 271 -19.93 4.78 3.00
C ASN A 271 -19.32 6.00 3.72
N VAL A 272 -18.05 5.87 4.12
CA VAL A 272 -17.29 6.94 4.75
C VAL A 272 -16.61 7.76 3.65
N ASN A 273 -16.65 9.08 3.76
CA ASN A 273 -16.10 9.98 2.76
C ASN A 273 -14.66 10.37 3.11
N VAL A 274 -13.69 9.70 2.49
CA VAL A 274 -12.26 10.05 2.55
C VAL A 274 -11.87 10.65 1.20
N LEU A 275 -11.41 11.89 1.20
CA LEU A 275 -11.10 12.65 -0.02
C LEU A 275 -9.65 12.48 -0.48
N GLY A 276 -8.80 11.92 0.36
CA GLY A 276 -7.40 11.70 0.01
C GLY A 276 -6.56 11.14 1.15
N ALA A 277 -5.31 10.83 0.81
CA ALA A 277 -4.28 10.40 1.75
C ALA A 277 -3.01 11.23 1.57
N PHE A 278 -2.23 11.41 2.64
CA PHE A 278 -0.91 12.04 2.54
C PHE A 278 0.04 11.18 1.71
N THR A 279 -0.10 9.88 1.78
CA THR A 279 0.66 8.95 0.92
C THR A 279 -0.18 7.72 0.57
N VAL A 280 -0.01 7.23 -0.65
CA VAL A 280 -0.48 5.90 -1.08
C VAL A 280 0.61 4.84 -0.89
N ASN A 281 1.84 5.26 -0.62
CA ASN A 281 2.99 4.40 -0.35
C ASN A 281 3.72 4.88 0.90
N THR A 282 3.71 4.08 1.96
CA THR A 282 4.29 4.42 3.26
C THR A 282 5.83 4.53 3.26
N ASP A 283 6.49 4.01 2.24
CA ASP A 283 7.95 4.12 2.07
C ASP A 283 8.37 5.49 1.52
N VAL A 284 7.41 6.26 1.00
CA VAL A 284 7.64 7.57 0.37
C VAL A 284 6.86 8.64 1.13
N MET A 285 7.59 9.61 1.68
CA MET A 285 6.96 10.78 2.31
C MET A 285 6.39 11.72 1.24
N PRO A 286 5.23 12.34 1.49
CA PRO A 286 4.61 13.26 0.54
C PRO A 286 5.53 14.44 0.22
N GLY A 287 5.65 14.75 -1.07
CA GLY A 287 6.40 15.89 -1.58
C GLY A 287 5.64 17.21 -1.40
N ALA A 288 6.32 18.31 -1.74
CA ALA A 288 5.72 19.66 -1.61
C ALA A 288 4.48 19.84 -2.51
N GLU A 289 4.46 19.25 -3.69
CA GLU A 289 3.33 19.28 -4.62
C GLU A 289 2.11 18.58 -4.04
N GLN A 290 2.27 17.34 -3.56
CA GLN A 290 1.21 16.58 -2.89
C GLN A 290 0.63 17.30 -1.66
N LEU A 291 1.51 17.95 -0.86
CA LEU A 291 1.05 18.74 0.28
C LEU A 291 0.27 19.99 -0.15
N ALA A 292 0.59 20.57 -1.29
CA ALA A 292 -0.17 21.71 -1.85
C ALA A 292 -1.56 21.25 -2.32
N GLU A 293 -1.66 20.13 -3.02
CA GLU A 293 -2.94 19.53 -3.44
C GLU A 293 -3.83 19.19 -2.23
N ILE A 294 -3.25 18.56 -1.20
CA ILE A 294 -3.99 18.24 0.06
C ILE A 294 -4.53 19.52 0.70
N ARG A 295 -3.74 20.60 0.76
CA ARG A 295 -4.19 21.88 1.32
C ARG A 295 -5.33 22.49 0.51
N GLU A 296 -5.25 22.40 -0.82
CA GLU A 296 -6.31 22.88 -1.71
C GLU A 296 -7.64 22.18 -1.44
N ILE A 297 -7.63 20.84 -1.29
CA ILE A 297 -8.83 20.07 -0.95
C ILE A 297 -9.37 20.42 0.43
N ILE A 298 -8.49 20.58 1.42
CA ILE A 298 -8.92 21.00 2.76
C ILE A 298 -9.67 22.32 2.71
N GLU A 299 -9.20 23.28 1.92
CA GLU A 299 -9.83 24.61 1.79
C GLU A 299 -11.14 24.56 1.00
N HIS A 300 -11.19 23.80 -0.10
CA HIS A 300 -12.33 23.80 -1.03
C HIS A 300 -13.44 22.83 -0.65
N ASP A 301 -13.09 21.63 -0.14
CA ASP A 301 -14.05 20.54 0.05
C ASP A 301 -14.53 20.39 1.51
N LYS A 302 -14.26 21.40 2.34
CA LYS A 302 -14.72 21.46 3.74
C LYS A 302 -14.35 20.21 4.53
N VAL A 303 -13.11 19.74 4.40
CA VAL A 303 -12.60 18.61 5.17
C VAL A 303 -12.80 18.88 6.66
N SER A 304 -13.39 17.93 7.37
CA SER A 304 -13.74 18.06 8.77
C SER A 304 -12.61 17.66 9.71
N CYS A 305 -11.79 16.68 9.28
CA CYS A 305 -10.73 16.10 10.11
C CYS A 305 -9.60 15.53 9.25
N ILE A 306 -8.39 15.59 9.79
CA ILE A 306 -7.21 14.87 9.27
C ILE A 306 -6.84 13.80 10.30
N PHE A 307 -6.58 12.57 9.81
CA PHE A 307 -6.21 11.47 10.68
C PHE A 307 -4.74 11.09 10.52
N SER A 308 -4.04 11.01 11.66
CA SER A 308 -2.72 10.41 11.79
C SER A 308 -2.82 8.94 12.15
N GLU A 309 -1.70 8.22 12.05
CA GLU A 309 -1.60 6.83 12.46
C GLU A 309 -0.47 6.64 13.47
N PRO A 310 -0.64 5.73 14.47
CA PRO A 310 0.35 5.56 15.53
C PRO A 310 1.66 4.92 15.05
N GLN A 311 1.67 4.32 13.86
CA GLN A 311 2.84 3.70 13.22
C GLN A 311 3.81 4.72 12.62
N PHE A 312 3.36 5.97 12.40
CA PHE A 312 4.12 6.99 11.65
C PHE A 312 4.30 8.28 12.46
N ASN A 313 5.30 9.08 12.07
CA ASN A 313 5.53 10.38 12.68
C ASN A 313 4.42 11.37 12.28
N PRO A 314 3.68 11.95 13.24
CA PRO A 314 2.57 12.85 12.97
C PRO A 314 3.00 14.30 12.59
N ASP A 315 4.29 14.62 12.53
CA ASP A 315 4.76 16.00 12.39
C ASP A 315 4.21 16.70 11.13
N ILE A 316 4.14 15.98 10.00
CA ILE A 316 3.61 16.53 8.75
C ILE A 316 2.12 16.85 8.84
N ILE A 317 1.34 15.97 9.47
CA ILE A 317 -0.10 16.18 9.71
C ILE A 317 -0.31 17.34 10.67
N ASN A 318 0.44 17.39 11.76
CA ASN A 318 0.36 18.46 12.74
C ASN A 318 0.71 19.83 12.14
N ALA A 319 1.70 19.88 11.24
CA ALA A 319 2.07 21.11 10.53
C ALA A 319 0.93 21.60 9.61
N VAL A 320 0.36 20.70 8.78
CA VAL A 320 -0.77 21.03 7.90
C VAL A 320 -1.99 21.43 8.74
N ALA A 321 -2.35 20.67 9.77
CA ALA A 321 -3.51 20.94 10.61
C ALA A 321 -3.44 22.29 11.32
N LYS A 322 -2.24 22.67 11.81
CA LYS A 322 -2.02 23.94 12.50
C LYS A 322 -2.20 25.14 11.57
N ASP A 323 -1.66 25.01 10.34
CA ASP A 323 -1.73 26.09 9.36
C ASP A 323 -3.15 26.27 8.80
N MET A 324 -3.95 25.18 8.78
CA MET A 324 -5.30 25.16 8.21
C MET A 324 -6.42 25.29 9.24
N ASP A 325 -6.10 25.36 10.56
CA ASP A 325 -7.07 25.37 11.66
C ASP A 325 -8.10 24.21 11.59
N ILE A 326 -7.62 23.00 11.20
CA ILE A 326 -8.44 21.80 11.07
C ILE A 326 -8.23 20.84 12.24
N LYS A 327 -9.27 20.07 12.56
CA LYS A 327 -9.20 19.05 13.62
C LYS A 327 -8.33 17.88 13.21
N THR A 328 -7.63 17.29 14.18
CA THR A 328 -6.87 16.06 14.01
C THR A 328 -7.47 14.94 14.84
N GLY A 329 -7.35 13.70 14.33
CA GLY A 329 -7.68 12.46 15.01
C GLY A 329 -6.61 11.43 14.79
N VAL A 330 -6.82 10.23 15.33
CA VAL A 330 -5.96 9.06 15.11
C VAL A 330 -6.83 7.92 14.62
N LEU A 331 -6.45 7.33 13.49
CA LEU A 331 -6.94 6.06 13.00
C LEU A 331 -5.82 5.04 13.08
N ASP A 332 -6.14 3.80 13.41
CA ASP A 332 -5.14 2.76 13.61
C ASP A 332 -5.59 1.47 12.90
N PRO A 333 -5.10 1.19 11.68
CA PRO A 333 -5.58 0.06 10.88
C PRO A 333 -5.12 -1.30 11.43
N LEU A 334 -4.16 -1.29 12.39
CA LEU A 334 -3.53 -2.49 12.95
C LEU A 334 -3.87 -2.73 14.42
N GLY A 335 -4.46 -1.75 15.12
CA GLY A 335 -4.70 -1.86 16.56
C GLY A 335 -3.40 -1.83 17.39
N ALA A 336 -2.46 -0.92 17.05
CA ALA A 336 -1.15 -0.82 17.73
C ALA A 336 -1.28 -0.65 19.25
N THR A 337 -2.27 0.13 19.67
CA THR A 337 -2.55 0.42 21.09
C THR A 337 -3.40 -0.65 21.79
N LEU A 338 -4.02 -1.56 21.03
CA LEU A 338 -4.85 -2.64 21.55
C LEU A 338 -4.01 -3.84 21.97
N ASN A 339 -4.42 -4.55 23.00
CA ASN A 339 -3.78 -5.78 23.41
C ASN A 339 -4.08 -6.91 22.42
N PRO A 340 -3.06 -7.68 21.97
CA PRO A 340 -3.29 -8.84 21.12
C PRO A 340 -4.23 -9.86 21.78
N GLY A 341 -5.16 -10.41 21.01
CA GLY A 341 -6.12 -11.41 21.50
C GLY A 341 -7.40 -11.43 20.67
N LYS A 342 -8.33 -12.29 21.03
CA LYS A 342 -9.56 -12.55 20.26
C LYS A 342 -10.49 -11.33 20.11
N ASP A 343 -10.42 -10.37 21.02
CA ASP A 343 -11.32 -9.23 21.04
C ASP A 343 -10.78 -8.03 20.25
N LEU A 344 -9.45 -8.02 19.93
CA LEU A 344 -8.79 -6.90 19.26
C LEU A 344 -9.48 -6.50 17.95
N TYR A 345 -9.85 -7.46 17.08
CA TYR A 345 -10.49 -7.16 15.81
C TYR A 345 -11.79 -6.37 15.99
N PHE A 346 -12.58 -6.71 16.99
CA PHE A 346 -13.86 -6.06 17.27
C PHE A 346 -13.67 -4.64 17.83
N ASP A 347 -12.64 -4.45 18.66
CA ASP A 347 -12.27 -3.14 19.19
C ASP A 347 -11.62 -2.25 18.13
N LEU A 348 -10.94 -2.86 17.13
CA LEU A 348 -10.30 -2.16 16.01
C LEU A 348 -11.32 -1.54 15.05
N ILE A 349 -12.36 -2.30 14.69
CA ILE A 349 -13.37 -1.86 13.70
C ILE A 349 -14.37 -0.88 14.33
N LYS A 350 -14.53 -0.89 15.63
CA LYS A 350 -15.43 0.01 16.38
C LYS A 350 -14.79 1.37 16.66
#